data_48f927b6aaa1e3f116ca80a7c550e3be
#
_entry.id   48f927b6aaa1e3f116ca80a7c550e3be
#
_cell.length_a   1.000
_cell.length_b   1.000
_cell.length_c   1.000
_cell.angle_alpha   90.00
_cell.angle_beta   90.00
_cell.angle_gamma   90.00
#
_symmetry.space_group_name_H-M   'P 1'
#
loop_
_entity.id
_entity.type
_entity.pdbx_description
1 polymer ?
#
loop_
_entity_poly.entity_id
_entity_poly.type
_entity_poly.pdbx_seq_one_letter_code
_entity_poly.pdbx_strand_id
1 'polypeptide(L)'
;MKNNNKSNTTDFSNNNINICGEVTFVKNFGKVTNIGIKTTYTYNGNEFTSYPVIKTFENVEKTGFENVSDIEKGDTIEVKAHYSSSKYKSKDGKEHFVLDLVAHDIIASN
;
A
#
# COMPACT_ATOMS: atom_id res chain seq x y z
N MET A 1 -14.52 4.32 -28.65
CA MET A 1 -14.87 4.17 -28.03
C MET A 1 -15.29 4.09 -27.21
N LYS A 2 -15.40 3.95 -26.75
CA LYS A 2 -15.67 3.74 -25.92
C LYS A 2 -16.55 3.61 -25.14
N ASN A 3 -16.76 3.18 -24.76
CA ASN A 3 -17.52 2.80 -23.83
C ASN A 3 -17.51 3.51 -22.65
N ASN A 4 -18.35 3.62 -21.99
CA ASN A 4 -18.37 4.41 -21.13
C ASN A 4 -18.73 4.10 -19.83
N ASN A 5 -18.93 2.98 -19.45
CA ASN A 5 -19.23 2.69 -18.13
C ASN A 5 -18.13 2.36 -17.37
N LYS A 6 -17.05 2.99 -17.55
CA LYS A 6 -15.91 2.72 -16.87
C LYS A 6 -15.84 3.27 -15.58
N SER A 7 -16.73 4.09 -15.13
CA SER A 7 -16.63 4.72 -13.83
C SER A 7 -16.56 3.73 -12.68
N ASN A 8 -17.00 2.50 -12.89
CA ASN A 8 -16.90 1.48 -11.85
C ASN A 8 -15.81 0.47 -12.11
N THR A 9 -14.97 0.74 -13.08
CA THR A 9 -13.94 -0.22 -13.44
C THR A 9 -12.67 0.08 -12.63
N THR A 10 -12.11 -0.95 -12.05
CA THR A 10 -10.84 -0.87 -11.36
C THR A 10 -9.86 -1.80 -12.05
N ASP A 11 -8.72 -1.28 -12.42
CA ASP A 11 -7.73 -2.08 -13.13
C ASP A 11 -6.33 -1.62 -12.73
N PHE A 12 -5.65 -2.45 -11.96
CA PHE A 12 -4.28 -2.18 -11.55
C PHE A 12 -3.28 -3.09 -12.26
N SER A 13 -3.66 -3.69 -13.39
CA SER A 13 -2.79 -4.67 -14.06
C SER A 13 -1.45 -4.09 -14.48
N ASN A 14 -1.39 -2.81 -14.79
CA ASN A 14 -0.14 -2.18 -15.20
C ASN A 14 0.59 -1.49 -14.03
N ASN A 15 0.05 -1.57 -12.84
CA ASN A 15 0.65 -0.91 -11.67
C ASN A 15 0.19 -1.68 -10.44
N ASN A 16 0.79 -2.84 -10.25
CA ASN A 16 0.40 -3.73 -9.16
C ASN A 16 1.66 -4.33 -8.55
N ILE A 17 1.80 -4.16 -7.25
CA ILE A 17 2.94 -4.63 -6.50
C ILE A 17 2.41 -5.50 -5.37
N ASN A 18 2.93 -6.72 -5.25
CA ASN A 18 2.55 -7.62 -4.17
C ASN A 18 3.64 -7.61 -3.11
N ILE A 19 3.25 -7.39 -1.87
CA ILE A 19 4.18 -7.36 -0.74
C ILE A 19 3.61 -8.25 0.35
N CYS A 20 4.40 -9.23 0.77
CA CYS A 20 4.04 -10.08 1.89
C CYS A 20 5.02 -9.85 3.01
N GLY A 21 4.55 -9.76 4.21
CA GLY A 21 5.45 -9.63 5.34
C GLY A 21 4.76 -9.39 6.65
N GLU A 22 5.57 -9.09 7.63
CA GLU A 22 5.12 -8.87 8.99
C GLU A 22 4.91 -7.38 9.23
N VAL A 23 3.79 -7.02 9.85
CA VAL A 23 3.49 -5.64 10.19
C VAL A 23 4.44 -5.17 11.29
N THR A 24 5.13 -4.08 11.05
CA THR A 24 6.07 -3.52 12.03
C THR A 24 5.48 -2.35 12.79
N PHE A 25 4.53 -1.64 12.20
CA PHE A 25 3.79 -0.58 12.90
C PHE A 25 2.52 -0.26 12.14
N VAL A 26 1.56 0.34 12.84
CA VAL A 26 0.33 0.84 12.26
C VAL A 26 0.12 2.23 12.83
N LYS A 27 -0.04 3.22 11.98
CA LYS A 27 -0.21 4.58 12.44
C LYS A 27 -1.37 5.24 11.70
N ASN A 28 -2.40 5.60 12.44
CA ASN A 28 -3.61 6.18 11.86
C ASN A 28 -3.53 7.71 11.84
N PHE A 29 -3.87 8.28 10.71
CA PHE A 29 -3.91 9.73 10.52
C PHE A 29 -5.31 10.16 10.09
N GLY A 30 -6.33 9.63 10.72
CA GLY A 30 -7.72 9.93 10.35
C GLY A 30 -8.19 9.03 9.22
N LYS A 31 -8.29 9.58 8.01
CA LYS A 31 -8.78 8.80 6.88
C LYS A 31 -7.72 7.91 6.25
N VAL A 32 -6.47 8.09 6.64
CA VAL A 32 -5.35 7.34 6.09
C VAL A 32 -4.62 6.63 7.22
N THR A 33 -4.27 5.38 7.00
CA THR A 33 -3.47 4.60 7.93
C THR A 33 -2.19 4.17 7.23
N ASN A 34 -1.05 4.45 7.83
CA ASN A 34 0.22 3.97 7.32
C ASN A 34 0.55 2.66 8.01
N ILE A 35 0.87 1.64 7.21
CA ILE A 35 1.22 0.33 7.71
C ILE A 35 2.64 0.03 7.27
N GLY A 36 3.53 -0.16 8.22
CA GLY A 36 4.91 -0.56 7.94
C GLY A 36 4.99 -2.07 7.87
N ILE A 37 5.72 -2.59 6.91
CA ILE A 37 5.85 -4.02 6.69
C ILE A 37 7.32 -4.36 6.57
N LYS A 38 7.72 -5.48 7.18
CA LYS A 38 9.05 -6.04 7.01
C LYS A 38 8.91 -7.17 5.99
N THR A 39 9.59 -7.05 4.86
CA THR A 39 9.53 -8.04 3.80
C THR A 39 10.93 -8.38 3.33
N THR A 40 11.13 -9.58 2.82
CA THR A 40 12.45 -10.02 2.35
C THR A 40 12.36 -10.40 0.88
N TYR A 41 13.48 -10.26 0.19
CA TYR A 41 13.59 -10.72 -1.20
C TYR A 41 15.01 -11.20 -1.43
N THR A 42 15.17 -12.01 -2.46
CA THR A 42 16.46 -12.57 -2.83
C THR A 42 16.89 -12.00 -4.18
N TYR A 43 18.13 -11.53 -4.25
CA TYR A 43 18.67 -11.01 -5.49
C TYR A 43 20.12 -11.50 -5.62
N ASN A 44 20.43 -12.14 -6.74
CA ASN A 44 21.76 -12.70 -7.01
C ASN A 44 22.23 -13.62 -5.87
N GLY A 45 21.32 -14.43 -5.33
CA GLY A 45 21.67 -15.39 -4.29
C GLY A 45 21.80 -14.81 -2.89
N ASN A 46 21.60 -13.49 -2.74
CA ASN A 46 21.67 -12.84 -1.42
C ASN A 46 20.30 -12.42 -0.97
N GLU A 47 20.03 -12.55 0.32
CA GLU A 47 18.76 -12.15 0.89
C GLU A 47 18.84 -10.72 1.40
N PHE A 48 17.84 -9.93 1.09
CA PHE A 48 17.72 -8.54 1.53
C PHE A 48 16.40 -8.34 2.25
N THR A 49 16.37 -7.39 3.17
CA THR A 49 15.16 -7.03 3.90
C THR A 49 14.81 -5.59 3.58
N SER A 50 13.52 -5.35 3.34
CA SER A 50 13.00 -4.02 3.09
C SER A 50 11.88 -3.71 4.07
N TYR A 51 11.67 -2.43 4.31
CA TYR A 51 10.66 -1.96 5.26
C TYR A 51 9.74 -0.94 4.59
N PRO A 52 8.95 -1.36 3.60
CA PRO A 52 8.05 -0.42 2.94
C PRO A 52 6.95 0.06 3.89
N VAL A 53 6.47 1.26 3.63
CA VAL A 53 5.32 1.82 4.33
C VAL A 53 4.20 1.95 3.31
N ILE A 54 3.06 1.37 3.63
CA ILE A 54 1.91 1.33 2.73
C ILE A 54 0.86 2.30 3.24
N LYS A 55 0.42 3.19 2.37
CA LYS A 55 -0.67 4.09 2.68
C LYS A 55 -1.98 3.36 2.43
N THR A 56 -2.87 3.36 3.40
CA THR A 56 -4.10 2.57 3.33
C THR A 56 -5.30 3.45 3.67
N PHE A 57 -6.32 3.41 2.81
CA PHE A 57 -7.58 4.10 3.07
C PHE A 57 -8.60 3.07 3.56
N GLU A 58 -9.61 3.52 4.29
CA GLU A 58 -10.56 2.61 4.91
C GLU A 58 -11.37 1.81 3.89
N ASN A 59 -11.53 2.33 2.68
CA ASN A 59 -12.28 1.62 1.64
C ASN A 59 -11.45 0.57 0.89
N VAL A 60 -10.24 0.26 1.37
CA VAL A 60 -9.43 -0.79 0.76
C VAL A 60 -10.17 -2.13 0.86
N GLU A 61 -9.96 -3.00 -0.14
CA GLU A 61 -10.53 -4.36 -0.09
C GLU A 61 -9.83 -5.14 1.01
N LYS A 62 -10.60 -5.87 1.79
CA LYS A 62 -10.09 -6.58 2.98
C LYS A 62 -10.51 -8.04 2.95
N THR A 63 -9.57 -8.93 3.23
CA THR A 63 -9.87 -10.36 3.38
C THR A 63 -9.25 -10.83 4.68
N GLY A 64 -10.03 -11.46 5.51
CA GLY A 64 -9.56 -12.00 6.80
C GLY A 64 -9.69 -11.04 7.97
N PHE A 65 -10.21 -9.84 7.74
CA PHE A 65 -10.45 -8.86 8.80
C PHE A 65 -11.49 -7.86 8.29
N GLU A 66 -12.04 -7.05 9.18
CA GLU A 66 -13.12 -6.15 8.81
C GLU A 66 -12.69 -4.68 8.72
N ASN A 67 -11.86 -4.22 9.61
CA ASN A 67 -11.44 -2.83 9.65
C ASN A 67 -9.93 -2.70 9.60
N VAL A 68 -9.43 -1.65 8.98
CA VAL A 68 -7.99 -1.42 8.92
C VAL A 68 -7.40 -1.34 10.33
N SER A 69 -8.18 -0.85 11.29
CA SER A 69 -7.73 -0.76 12.67
C SER A 69 -7.56 -2.12 13.35
N ASP A 70 -8.03 -3.20 12.72
CA ASP A 70 -7.83 -4.54 13.26
C ASP A 70 -6.42 -5.06 13.01
N ILE A 71 -5.67 -4.44 12.11
CA ILE A 71 -4.32 -4.86 11.80
C ILE A 71 -3.38 -4.38 12.91
N GLU A 72 -2.54 -5.28 13.42
CA GLU A 72 -1.65 -4.99 14.51
C GLU A 72 -0.21 -5.36 14.20
N LYS A 73 0.71 -4.74 14.90
CA LYS A 73 2.11 -5.11 14.81
C LYS A 73 2.27 -6.60 15.09
N GLY A 74 3.02 -7.28 14.26
CA GLY A 74 3.25 -8.72 14.36
C GLY A 74 2.37 -9.55 13.45
N ASP A 75 1.29 -8.97 12.91
CA ASP A 75 0.44 -9.70 11.97
C ASP A 75 1.20 -9.95 10.68
N THR A 76 0.91 -11.06 10.02
CA THR A 76 1.42 -11.34 8.69
C THR A 76 0.33 -11.02 7.68
N ILE A 77 0.64 -10.17 6.73
CA ILE A 77 -0.34 -9.76 5.72
C ILE A 77 0.26 -9.82 4.33
N GLU A 78 -0.60 -9.96 3.36
CA GLU A 78 -0.25 -9.78 1.96
C GLU A 78 -0.95 -8.51 1.48
N VAL A 79 -0.20 -7.61 0.86
CA VAL A 79 -0.75 -6.36 0.38
C VAL A 79 -0.59 -6.31 -1.13
N LYS A 80 -1.68 -6.02 -1.81
CA LYS A 80 -1.61 -5.65 -3.22
C LYS A 80 -1.72 -4.15 -3.29
N ALA A 81 -0.70 -3.53 -3.84
CA ALA A 81 -0.56 -2.09 -3.82
C ALA A 81 -0.24 -1.57 -5.21
N HIS A 82 -0.36 -0.29 -5.38
CA HIS A 82 0.05 0.38 -6.60
C HIS A 82 0.83 1.63 -6.22
N TYR A 83 1.67 2.10 -7.13
CA TYR A 83 2.35 3.37 -6.94
C TYR A 83 1.42 4.51 -7.32
N SER A 84 1.45 5.55 -6.51
CA SER A 84 0.75 6.78 -6.80
C SER A 84 1.74 7.91 -6.61
N SER A 85 1.92 8.74 -7.62
CA SER A 85 2.83 9.86 -7.49
C SER A 85 2.05 11.16 -7.59
N SER A 86 2.52 12.16 -6.85
CA SER A 86 1.94 13.48 -6.90
C SER A 86 3.05 14.50 -6.79
N LYS A 87 2.74 15.74 -7.03
CA LYS A 87 3.71 16.79 -6.85
C LYS A 87 3.08 17.94 -6.10
N TYR A 88 3.89 18.62 -5.32
CA TYR A 88 3.44 19.79 -4.61
C TYR A 88 4.51 20.86 -4.68
N LYS A 89 4.12 22.09 -4.38
CA LYS A 89 5.04 23.20 -4.39
C LYS A 89 5.31 23.61 -2.95
N SER A 90 6.57 23.67 -2.58
CA SER A 90 6.93 24.12 -1.25
C SER A 90 6.84 25.64 -1.17
N LYS A 91 7.02 26.17 0.04
CA LYS A 91 6.91 27.62 0.25
C LYS A 91 7.93 28.42 -0.54
N ASP A 92 9.07 27.82 -0.85
CA ASP A 92 10.10 28.51 -1.62
C ASP A 92 9.87 28.42 -3.13
N GLY A 93 8.72 27.88 -3.55
CA GLY A 93 8.38 27.79 -4.96
C GLY A 93 8.92 26.58 -5.68
N LYS A 94 9.63 25.69 -4.99
CA LYS A 94 10.18 24.51 -5.63
C LYS A 94 9.15 23.40 -5.71
N GLU A 95 9.15 22.66 -6.82
CA GLU A 95 8.28 21.52 -6.99
C GLU A 95 8.93 20.27 -6.42
N HIS A 96 8.14 19.47 -5.74
CA HIS A 96 8.59 18.21 -5.17
C HIS A 96 7.68 17.09 -5.63
N PHE A 97 8.25 15.92 -5.85
CA PHE A 97 7.48 14.75 -6.23
C PHE A 97 7.42 13.79 -5.05
N VAL A 98 6.26 13.21 -4.83
CA VAL A 98 6.04 12.23 -3.78
C VAL A 98 5.60 10.94 -4.45
N LEU A 99 6.19 9.84 -4.06
CA LEU A 99 5.83 8.51 -4.55
C LEU A 99 5.34 7.69 -3.37
N ASP A 100 4.08 7.29 -3.41
CA ASP A 100 3.49 6.49 -2.36
C ASP A 100 3.13 5.11 -2.88
N LEU A 101 3.21 4.13 -1.98
CA LEU A 101 2.62 2.83 -2.21
C LEU A 101 1.25 2.87 -1.56
N VAL A 102 0.22 2.65 -2.34
CA VAL A 102 -1.17 2.72 -1.85
C VAL A 102 -1.79 1.34 -1.96
N ALA A 103 -2.31 0.84 -0.86
CA ALA A 103 -2.93 -0.48 -0.85
C ALA A 103 -4.28 -0.43 -1.54
N HIS A 104 -4.57 -1.43 -2.37
CA HIS A 104 -5.92 -1.61 -2.91
C HIS A 104 -6.51 -2.96 -2.53
N ASP A 105 -5.73 -3.83 -1.88
CA ASP A 105 -6.25 -5.10 -1.37
C ASP A 105 -5.30 -5.59 -0.28
N ILE A 106 -5.85 -5.93 0.87
CA ILE A 106 -5.07 -6.47 1.99
C ILE A 106 -5.67 -7.79 2.43
N ILE A 107 -4.82 -8.79 2.55
CA ILE A 107 -5.22 -10.12 2.97
C ILE A 107 -4.46 -10.47 4.24
N ALA A 108 -5.20 -10.73 5.31
CA ALA A 108 -4.60 -11.14 6.57
C ALA A 108 -4.53 -12.66 6.60
N SER A 109 -3.36 -13.18 6.97
CA SER A 109 -3.13 -14.63 6.91
C SER A 109 -3.29 -15.29 8.25
N ASN A 110 -3.84 -14.67 9.20
CA ASN A 110 -3.94 -15.32 10.53
C ASN A 110 -5.09 -16.26 10.60
#